data_f2120ef74d2dc47acbc2e7037b00c70f
#
_entry.id   f2120ef74d2dc47acbc2e7037b00c70f
#
_cell.length_a   1.000
_cell.length_b   1.000
_cell.length_c   1.000
_cell.angle_alpha   90.00
_cell.angle_beta   90.00
_cell.angle_gamma   90.00
#
_symmetry.space_group_name_H-M   'P 1'
#
loop_
_entity.id
_entity.type
_entity.pdbx_description
1 polymer ?
#
loop_
_entity_poly.entity_id
_entity_poly.type
_entity_poly.pdbx_seq_one_letter_code
_entity_poly.pdbx_strand_id
1 'polypeptide(L)'
;GFRIDMDLIMDGTHEVSAITVVLGVLGALWFAASTLFIRMGIKRANRTADDWVKEAAKGSSLPESVVRDFDNQVKAGNASFLILKGKKTKPVPVIITDDYIVEGSMAYVNVHPIQDIIGACYTQRVNPNNKLIKYQYIGLVNKNGNTIIEADEKYGDPFLAYLKERIPSLEVIGDVMITESDYFDWVKKLQKNAQ
;
A
#
# COMPACT_ATOMS: atom_id res chain seq x y z
N GLY A 1 43.58 -7.57 -10.54
CA GLY A 1 43.81 -8.82 -9.86
C GLY A 1 44.15 -8.58 -8.39
N PHE A 2 43.31 -8.98 -7.47
CA PHE A 2 43.56 -8.88 -6.04
C PHE A 2 44.53 -10.03 -5.68
N ARG A 3 45.83 -9.72 -5.55
CA ARG A 3 46.80 -10.64 -4.95
C ARG A 3 46.73 -10.48 -3.45
N ILE A 4 46.14 -11.43 -2.77
CA ILE A 4 46.29 -11.54 -1.29
C ILE A 4 47.70 -12.08 -1.08
N ASP A 5 48.56 -11.25 -0.52
CA ASP A 5 49.93 -11.64 -0.20
C ASP A 5 49.83 -12.54 1.05
N MET A 6 49.90 -13.84 0.82
CA MET A 6 49.74 -14.85 1.91
C MET A 6 50.95 -14.79 2.88
N ASP A 7 52.07 -14.27 2.49
CA ASP A 7 53.23 -14.10 3.34
C ASP A 7 52.96 -13.06 4.44
N LEU A 8 52.11 -12.09 4.20
CA LEU A 8 51.66 -11.07 5.14
C LEU A 8 50.82 -11.64 6.30
N ILE A 9 50.16 -12.78 6.09
CA ILE A 9 49.32 -13.42 7.11
C ILE A 9 50.13 -14.33 8.05
N MET A 10 51.27 -14.81 7.60
CA MET A 10 52.07 -15.81 8.32
C MET A 10 53.06 -15.20 9.30
N ASP A 11 53.45 -13.91 9.15
CA ASP A 11 54.52 -13.31 9.92
C ASP A 11 54.06 -12.62 11.21
N GLY A 12 52.79 -12.62 11.56
CA GLY A 12 52.22 -12.18 12.86
C GLY A 12 52.51 -10.75 13.30
N THR A 13 53.20 -9.97 12.47
CA THR A 13 53.68 -8.61 12.80
C THR A 13 53.05 -7.48 11.97
N HIS A 14 52.06 -7.81 11.15
CA HIS A 14 51.48 -6.78 10.26
C HIS A 14 50.26 -6.13 10.90
N GLU A 15 50.34 -4.82 11.04
CA GLU A 15 49.18 -3.97 11.30
C GLU A 15 48.18 -4.16 10.19
N VAL A 16 47.01 -4.71 10.51
CA VAL A 16 45.89 -4.85 9.57
C VAL A 16 45.54 -3.46 9.08
N SER A 17 45.76 -3.19 7.80
CA SER A 17 45.48 -1.88 7.23
C SER A 17 44.00 -1.51 7.51
N ALA A 18 43.76 -0.28 7.93
CA ALA A 18 42.42 0.25 8.16
C ALA A 18 41.49 0.00 6.96
N ILE A 19 42.05 0.03 5.73
CA ILE A 19 41.32 -0.29 4.49
C ILE A 19 40.85 -1.75 4.47
N THR A 20 41.67 -2.70 4.92
CA THR A 20 41.31 -4.12 4.97
C THR A 20 40.17 -4.36 5.96
N VAL A 21 40.20 -3.69 7.10
CA VAL A 21 39.10 -3.76 8.11
C VAL A 21 37.82 -3.18 7.52
N VAL A 22 37.89 -2.00 6.89
CA VAL A 22 36.73 -1.35 6.29
C VAL A 22 36.11 -2.23 5.19
N LEU A 23 36.92 -2.78 4.31
CA LEU A 23 36.44 -3.68 3.23
C LEU A 23 35.85 -4.96 3.81
N GLY A 24 36.42 -5.52 4.86
CA GLY A 24 35.86 -6.68 5.57
C GLY A 24 34.50 -6.41 6.19
N VAL A 25 34.36 -5.28 6.87
CA VAL A 25 33.07 -4.86 7.48
C VAL A 25 32.01 -4.60 6.40
N LEU A 26 32.35 -3.88 5.32
CA LEU A 26 31.44 -3.64 4.20
C LEU A 26 31.02 -4.95 3.51
N GLY A 27 31.95 -5.88 3.31
CA GLY A 27 31.66 -7.21 2.76
C GLY A 27 30.71 -8.01 3.64
N ALA A 28 30.94 -8.01 4.96
CA ALA A 28 30.07 -8.69 5.93
C ALA A 28 28.65 -8.08 5.95
N LEU A 29 28.53 -6.75 5.93
CA LEU A 29 27.25 -6.05 5.86
C LEU A 29 26.49 -6.36 4.57
N TRP A 30 27.21 -6.36 3.45
CA TRP A 30 26.63 -6.70 2.13
C TRP A 30 26.13 -8.15 2.09
N PHE A 31 26.91 -9.08 2.65
CA PHE A 31 26.52 -10.49 2.74
C PHE A 31 25.29 -10.68 3.62
N ALA A 32 25.24 -10.02 4.78
CA ALA A 32 24.09 -10.05 5.67
C ALA A 32 22.82 -9.49 5.00
N ALA A 33 22.95 -8.34 4.33
CA ALA A 33 21.85 -7.73 3.58
C ALA A 33 21.34 -8.67 2.47
N SER A 34 22.26 -9.25 1.67
CA SER A 34 21.90 -10.19 0.60
C SER A 34 21.17 -11.42 1.13
N THR A 35 21.62 -11.97 2.26
CA THR A 35 20.99 -13.13 2.93
C THR A 35 19.56 -12.78 3.39
N LEU A 36 19.35 -11.58 3.93
CA LEU A 36 18.02 -11.08 4.30
C LEU A 36 17.10 -10.96 3.10
N PHE A 37 17.58 -10.39 1.99
CA PHE A 37 16.79 -10.26 0.75
C PHE A 37 16.41 -11.62 0.18
N ILE A 38 17.32 -12.59 0.15
CA ILE A 38 17.04 -13.95 -0.31
C ILE A 38 15.98 -14.61 0.59
N ARG A 39 16.13 -14.52 1.93
CA ARG A 39 15.13 -15.05 2.88
C ARG A 39 13.76 -14.42 2.69
N MET A 40 13.70 -13.09 2.50
CA MET A 40 12.44 -12.40 2.23
C MET A 40 11.82 -12.84 0.89
N GLY A 41 12.63 -13.04 -0.14
CA GLY A 41 12.21 -13.55 -1.44
C GLY A 41 11.61 -14.96 -1.33
N ILE A 42 12.32 -15.88 -0.66
CA ILE A 42 11.85 -17.26 -0.43
C ILE A 42 10.56 -17.26 0.39
N LYS A 43 10.49 -16.47 1.47
CA LYS A 43 9.28 -16.36 2.29
C LYS A 43 8.10 -15.84 1.48
N ARG A 44 8.32 -14.88 0.55
CA ARG A 44 7.28 -14.39 -0.34
C ARG A 44 6.82 -15.42 -1.37
N ALA A 45 7.77 -16.16 -1.96
CA ALA A 45 7.48 -17.18 -2.96
C ALA A 45 6.68 -18.37 -2.39
N ASN A 46 6.89 -18.67 -1.10
CA ASN A 46 6.23 -19.80 -0.41
C ASN A 46 4.97 -19.39 0.35
N ARG A 47 4.43 -18.18 0.12
CA ARG A 47 3.19 -17.73 0.77
C ARG A 47 2.00 -18.57 0.34
N THR A 48 1.27 -19.02 1.32
CA THR A 48 -0.02 -19.70 1.14
C THR A 48 -1.16 -18.68 1.05
N ALA A 49 -2.34 -19.12 0.62
CA ALA A 49 -3.55 -18.28 0.66
C ALA A 49 -3.86 -17.79 2.09
N ASP A 50 -3.61 -18.63 3.10
CA ASP A 50 -3.79 -18.26 4.51
C ASP A 50 -2.84 -17.15 4.96
N ASP A 51 -1.61 -17.12 4.48
CA ASP A 51 -0.67 -16.03 4.79
C ASP A 51 -1.13 -14.70 4.21
N TRP A 52 -1.72 -14.72 3.02
CA TRP A 52 -2.30 -13.53 2.40
C TRP A 52 -3.53 -13.03 3.17
N VAL A 53 -4.40 -13.94 3.61
CA VAL A 53 -5.56 -13.58 4.45
C VAL A 53 -5.12 -12.91 5.74
N LYS A 54 -4.13 -13.48 6.44
CA LYS A 54 -3.58 -12.90 7.68
C LYS A 54 -2.96 -11.52 7.46
N GLU A 55 -2.22 -11.36 6.36
CA GLU A 55 -1.58 -10.07 6.04
C GLU A 55 -2.62 -9.01 5.69
N ALA A 56 -3.62 -9.35 4.88
CA ALA A 56 -4.72 -8.45 4.53
C ALA A 56 -5.56 -8.06 5.75
N ALA A 57 -5.87 -9.01 6.62
CA ALA A 57 -6.57 -8.77 7.87
C ALA A 57 -5.80 -7.80 8.78
N LYS A 58 -4.50 -8.03 8.94
CA LYS A 58 -3.62 -7.15 9.71
C LYS A 58 -3.52 -5.75 9.09
N GLY A 59 -3.34 -5.66 7.77
CA GLY A 59 -3.23 -4.38 7.04
C GLY A 59 -4.50 -3.55 7.13
N SER A 60 -5.66 -4.19 7.10
CA SER A 60 -6.99 -3.55 7.16
C SER A 60 -7.51 -3.39 8.58
N SER A 61 -6.82 -3.90 9.59
CA SER A 61 -7.30 -3.96 10.99
C SER A 61 -8.65 -4.66 11.13
N LEU A 62 -8.86 -5.73 10.35
CA LEU A 62 -10.09 -6.51 10.30
C LEU A 62 -9.85 -7.94 10.80
N PRO A 63 -10.90 -8.65 11.27
CA PRO A 63 -10.83 -10.08 11.56
C PRO A 63 -10.53 -10.90 10.28
N GLU A 64 -9.80 -12.01 10.41
CA GLU A 64 -9.54 -12.91 9.28
C GLU A 64 -10.82 -13.44 8.63
N SER A 65 -11.89 -13.63 9.40
CA SER A 65 -13.19 -14.08 8.90
C SER A 65 -13.76 -13.15 7.82
N VAL A 66 -13.59 -11.84 7.97
CA VAL A 66 -14.04 -10.82 7.00
C VAL A 66 -13.26 -10.96 5.70
N VAL A 67 -11.94 -11.14 5.79
CA VAL A 67 -11.10 -11.31 4.59
C VAL A 67 -11.39 -12.65 3.90
N ARG A 68 -11.69 -13.70 4.66
CA ARG A 68 -12.09 -15.00 4.09
C ARG A 68 -13.46 -14.91 3.40
N ASP A 69 -14.38 -14.14 3.95
CA ASP A 69 -15.68 -13.91 3.31
C ASP A 69 -15.52 -13.20 1.98
N PHE A 70 -14.71 -12.15 1.93
CA PHE A 70 -14.33 -11.51 0.67
C PHE A 70 -13.75 -12.52 -0.35
N ASP A 71 -12.78 -13.35 0.06
CA ASP A 71 -12.18 -14.37 -0.81
C ASP A 71 -13.22 -15.36 -1.35
N ASN A 72 -14.19 -15.74 -0.52
CA ASN A 72 -15.29 -16.61 -0.92
C ASN A 72 -16.20 -15.95 -1.96
N GLN A 73 -16.53 -14.64 -1.79
CA GLN A 73 -17.32 -13.89 -2.76
C GLN A 73 -16.61 -13.80 -4.12
N VAL A 74 -15.30 -13.54 -4.12
CA VAL A 74 -14.50 -13.56 -5.35
C VAL A 74 -14.50 -14.94 -6.02
N LYS A 75 -14.32 -16.02 -5.28
CA LYS A 75 -14.36 -17.40 -5.80
C LYS A 75 -15.72 -17.79 -6.33
N ALA A 76 -16.79 -17.25 -5.76
CA ALA A 76 -18.16 -17.46 -6.24
C ALA A 76 -18.47 -16.68 -7.55
N GLY A 77 -17.55 -15.85 -8.03
CA GLY A 77 -17.74 -15.04 -9.24
C GLY A 77 -18.48 -13.72 -8.98
N ASN A 78 -18.75 -13.35 -7.75
CA ASN A 78 -19.43 -12.13 -7.36
C ASN A 78 -18.45 -10.96 -7.22
N ALA A 79 -17.59 -10.75 -8.21
CA ALA A 79 -16.59 -9.72 -8.17
C ALA A 79 -16.47 -8.94 -9.47
N SER A 80 -16.40 -7.63 -9.38
CA SER A 80 -16.05 -6.72 -10.45
C SER A 80 -14.63 -6.23 -10.27
N PHE A 81 -13.91 -6.07 -11.38
CA PHE A 81 -12.53 -5.63 -11.38
C PHE A 81 -12.43 -4.30 -12.09
N LEU A 82 -11.78 -3.34 -11.47
CA LEU A 82 -11.44 -2.09 -12.11
C LEU A 82 -10.00 -1.68 -11.78
N ILE A 83 -9.45 -0.80 -12.59
CA ILE A 83 -8.09 -0.31 -12.42
C ILE A 83 -8.16 1.20 -12.26
N LEU A 84 -7.75 1.69 -11.10
CA LEU A 84 -7.51 3.10 -10.87
C LEU A 84 -6.09 3.45 -11.28
N LYS A 85 -5.92 4.56 -11.96
CA LYS A 85 -4.61 5.00 -12.45
C LYS A 85 -4.46 6.50 -12.33
N GLY A 86 -3.38 6.92 -11.71
CA GLY A 86 -2.93 8.30 -11.69
C GLY A 86 -1.88 8.60 -12.76
N LYS A 87 -1.50 9.87 -12.87
CA LYS A 87 -0.57 10.37 -13.91
C LYS A 87 0.82 9.73 -13.88
N LYS A 88 1.30 9.37 -12.70
CA LYS A 88 2.70 8.92 -12.51
C LYS A 88 2.85 7.65 -11.70
N THR A 89 1.75 7.07 -11.24
CA THR A 89 1.78 5.85 -10.44
C THR A 89 1.48 4.60 -11.25
N LYS A 90 1.83 3.48 -10.65
CA LYS A 90 1.41 2.18 -11.16
C LYS A 90 -0.11 2.06 -10.99
N PRO A 91 -0.78 1.39 -11.95
CA PRO A 91 -2.19 1.09 -11.81
C PRO A 91 -2.48 0.37 -10.49
N VAL A 92 -3.53 0.80 -9.79
CA VAL A 92 -4.00 0.16 -8.56
C VAL A 92 -5.22 -0.68 -8.92
N PRO A 93 -5.14 -2.02 -8.83
CA PRO A 93 -6.29 -2.87 -9.02
C PRO A 93 -7.25 -2.68 -7.84
N VAL A 94 -8.52 -2.53 -8.16
CA VAL A 94 -9.62 -2.48 -7.19
C VAL A 94 -10.58 -3.62 -7.51
N ILE A 95 -10.89 -4.43 -6.52
CA ILE A 95 -11.84 -5.52 -6.60
C ILE A 95 -13.06 -5.11 -5.77
N ILE A 96 -14.23 -5.23 -6.36
CA ILE A 96 -15.49 -4.87 -5.72
C ILE A 96 -16.38 -6.11 -5.70
N THR A 97 -16.84 -6.49 -4.52
CA THR A 97 -17.85 -7.53 -4.34
C THR A 97 -19.14 -6.92 -3.80
N ASP A 98 -20.11 -7.74 -3.43
CA ASP A 98 -21.35 -7.25 -2.84
C ASP A 98 -21.12 -6.51 -1.52
N ASP A 99 -20.17 -6.95 -0.71
CA ASP A 99 -19.96 -6.43 0.64
C ASP A 99 -18.62 -5.73 0.84
N TYR A 100 -17.69 -5.80 -0.12
CA TYR A 100 -16.32 -5.32 0.06
C TYR A 100 -15.78 -4.55 -1.13
N ILE A 101 -14.94 -3.56 -0.82
CA ILE A 101 -14.02 -2.93 -1.76
C ILE A 101 -12.61 -3.26 -1.32
N VAL A 102 -11.81 -3.81 -2.22
CA VAL A 102 -10.43 -4.18 -1.95
C VAL A 102 -9.51 -3.47 -2.92
N GLU A 103 -8.57 -2.74 -2.39
CA GLU A 103 -7.50 -2.13 -3.15
C GLU A 103 -6.15 -2.67 -2.72
N GLY A 104 -5.22 -2.75 -3.64
CA GLY A 104 -3.94 -3.31 -3.29
C GLY A 104 -2.85 -3.11 -4.32
N SER A 105 -1.67 -3.46 -3.87
CA SER A 105 -0.47 -3.50 -4.69
C SER A 105 0.31 -4.77 -4.38
N MET A 106 1.48 -4.94 -5.00
CA MET A 106 2.39 -6.04 -4.62
C MET A 106 2.84 -5.97 -3.14
N ALA A 107 2.69 -4.83 -2.49
CA ALA A 107 3.20 -4.59 -1.14
C ALA A 107 2.12 -4.71 -0.05
N TYR A 108 0.86 -4.44 -0.39
CA TYR A 108 -0.25 -4.41 0.58
C TYR A 108 -1.58 -4.75 -0.09
N VAL A 109 -2.52 -5.17 0.72
CA VAL A 109 -3.93 -5.35 0.35
C VAL A 109 -4.76 -4.77 1.50
N ASN A 110 -5.66 -3.84 1.17
CA ASN A 110 -6.59 -3.25 2.11
C ASN A 110 -8.02 -3.67 1.73
N VAL A 111 -8.73 -4.19 2.71
CA VAL A 111 -10.13 -4.61 2.58
C VAL A 111 -11.02 -3.60 3.30
N HIS A 112 -12.02 -3.10 2.61
CA HIS A 112 -12.96 -2.12 3.12
C HIS A 112 -14.38 -2.69 3.04
N PRO A 113 -15.01 -3.07 4.17
CA PRO A 113 -16.43 -3.39 4.17
C PRO A 113 -17.26 -2.20 3.68
N ILE A 114 -18.12 -2.40 2.70
CA ILE A 114 -18.93 -1.33 2.09
C ILE A 114 -19.78 -0.61 3.14
N GLN A 115 -20.34 -1.35 4.08
CA GLN A 115 -21.15 -0.82 5.19
C GLN A 115 -20.39 0.11 6.14
N ASP A 116 -19.06 0.07 6.12
CA ASP A 116 -18.21 0.90 6.98
C ASP A 116 -17.70 2.16 6.25
N ILE A 117 -17.94 2.26 4.94
CA ILE A 117 -17.55 3.43 4.15
C ILE A 117 -18.58 4.53 4.38
N ILE A 118 -18.14 5.66 4.91
CA ILE A 118 -19.00 6.79 5.29
C ILE A 118 -18.76 8.03 4.41
N GLY A 119 -17.64 8.07 3.68
CA GLY A 119 -17.34 9.18 2.78
C GLY A 119 -16.36 8.81 1.69
N ALA A 120 -16.48 9.53 0.56
CA ALA A 120 -15.52 9.49 -0.53
C ALA A 120 -15.34 10.88 -1.14
N CYS A 121 -14.12 11.22 -1.55
CA CYS A 121 -13.86 12.52 -2.16
C CYS A 121 -12.68 12.49 -3.12
N TYR A 122 -12.59 13.53 -3.96
CA TYR A 122 -11.33 13.87 -4.60
C TYR A 122 -10.48 14.76 -3.69
N THR A 123 -9.22 14.40 -3.56
CA THR A 123 -8.22 15.22 -2.90
C THR A 123 -6.97 15.36 -3.76
N GLN A 124 -6.22 16.42 -3.56
CA GLN A 124 -4.97 16.65 -4.28
C GLN A 124 -3.81 16.84 -3.32
N ARG A 125 -2.68 16.29 -3.70
CA ARG A 125 -1.40 16.51 -3.03
C ARG A 125 -0.44 17.24 -3.95
N VAL A 126 0.19 18.28 -3.44
CA VAL A 126 1.22 19.02 -4.16
C VAL A 126 2.57 18.35 -3.96
N ASN A 127 3.31 18.12 -5.05
CA ASN A 127 4.66 17.58 -4.94
C ASN A 127 5.56 18.58 -4.17
N PRO A 128 6.21 18.16 -3.07
CA PRO A 128 7.05 19.06 -2.27
C PRO A 128 8.26 19.62 -3.05
N ASN A 129 8.77 18.87 -4.02
CA ASN A 129 9.92 19.24 -4.82
C ASN A 129 9.56 20.05 -6.09
N ASN A 130 8.30 20.00 -6.51
CA ASN A 130 7.81 20.76 -7.66
C ASN A 130 6.32 21.08 -7.48
N LYS A 131 6.03 22.28 -6.99
CA LYS A 131 4.67 22.74 -6.70
C LYS A 131 3.73 22.81 -7.91
N LEU A 132 4.27 22.74 -9.14
CA LEU A 132 3.45 22.66 -10.35
C LEU A 132 2.88 21.25 -10.59
N ILE A 133 3.46 20.24 -9.94
CA ILE A 133 2.98 18.86 -10.07
C ILE A 133 1.98 18.60 -8.95
N LYS A 134 0.75 18.36 -9.36
CA LYS A 134 -0.35 17.97 -8.49
C LYS A 134 -0.72 16.51 -8.79
N TYR A 135 -0.89 15.72 -7.75
CA TYR A 135 -1.39 14.36 -7.83
C TYR A 135 -2.84 14.36 -7.37
N GLN A 136 -3.68 13.64 -8.08
CA GLN A 136 -5.08 13.46 -7.74
C GLN A 136 -5.28 12.11 -7.05
N TYR A 137 -6.10 12.10 -6.03
CA TYR A 137 -6.39 10.91 -5.23
C TYR A 137 -7.88 10.82 -4.95
N ILE A 138 -8.38 9.60 -4.85
CA ILE A 138 -9.65 9.32 -4.21
C ILE A 138 -9.36 9.00 -2.76
N GLY A 139 -9.98 9.74 -1.86
CA GLY A 139 -10.02 9.41 -0.44
C GLY A 139 -11.27 8.61 -0.13
N LEU A 140 -11.09 7.43 0.48
CA LEU A 140 -12.18 6.65 1.06
C LEU A 140 -12.10 6.78 2.58
N VAL A 141 -13.21 7.12 3.22
CA VAL A 141 -13.31 7.29 4.66
C VAL A 141 -14.18 6.19 5.24
N ASN A 142 -13.60 5.41 6.13
CA ASN A 142 -14.30 4.40 6.91
C ASN A 142 -14.55 4.92 8.34
N LYS A 143 -15.44 4.27 9.07
CA LYS A 143 -15.72 4.61 10.48
C LYS A 143 -14.45 4.68 11.34
N ASN A 144 -13.47 3.80 11.08
CA ASN A 144 -12.26 3.64 11.90
C ASN A 144 -10.96 4.00 11.20
N GLY A 145 -11.01 4.49 9.95
CA GLY A 145 -9.81 4.78 9.19
C GLY A 145 -10.12 5.47 7.87
N ASN A 146 -9.07 5.64 7.07
CA ASN A 146 -9.19 6.18 5.73
C ASN A 146 -8.10 5.61 4.85
N THR A 147 -8.33 5.59 3.55
CA THR A 147 -7.33 5.27 2.53
C THR A 147 -7.33 6.31 1.43
N ILE A 148 -6.21 6.44 0.74
CA ILE A 148 -6.02 7.36 -0.38
C ILE A 148 -5.47 6.58 -1.56
N ILE A 149 -6.21 6.59 -2.68
CA ILE A 149 -5.86 5.87 -3.90
C ILE A 149 -5.60 6.89 -5.00
N GLU A 150 -4.41 6.87 -5.60
CA GLU A 150 -4.13 7.79 -6.71
C GLU A 150 -4.97 7.41 -7.94
N ALA A 151 -5.77 8.36 -8.42
CA ALA A 151 -6.61 8.20 -9.59
C ALA A 151 -6.84 9.52 -10.29
N ASP A 152 -6.67 9.54 -11.61
CA ASP A 152 -7.11 10.66 -12.46
C ASP A 152 -8.65 10.67 -12.56
N GLU A 153 -9.24 11.81 -12.84
CA GLU A 153 -10.70 12.00 -13.01
C GLU A 153 -11.34 10.94 -13.92
N LYS A 154 -10.69 10.64 -15.05
CA LYS A 154 -11.16 9.61 -15.99
C LYS A 154 -11.47 8.26 -15.34
N TYR A 155 -10.73 7.88 -14.31
CA TYR A 155 -10.90 6.61 -13.59
C TYR A 155 -11.65 6.79 -12.29
N GLY A 156 -11.51 7.96 -11.68
CA GLY A 156 -12.10 8.26 -10.39
C GLY A 156 -13.58 8.60 -10.46
N ASP A 157 -14.03 9.38 -11.46
CA ASP A 157 -15.44 9.75 -11.60
C ASP A 157 -16.37 8.54 -11.70
N PRO A 158 -16.12 7.55 -12.57
CA PRO A 158 -16.95 6.35 -12.61
C PRO A 158 -16.95 5.58 -11.29
N PHE A 159 -15.83 5.57 -10.58
CA PHE A 159 -15.74 4.89 -9.30
C PHE A 159 -16.51 5.61 -8.20
N LEU A 160 -16.43 6.94 -8.12
CA LEU A 160 -17.21 7.73 -7.17
C LEU A 160 -18.72 7.64 -7.45
N ALA A 161 -19.11 7.67 -8.73
CA ALA A 161 -20.49 7.47 -9.15
C ALA A 161 -21.02 6.09 -8.73
N TYR A 162 -20.24 5.03 -8.98
CA TYR A 162 -20.55 3.69 -8.53
C TYR A 162 -20.72 3.61 -7.01
N LEU A 163 -19.79 4.21 -6.25
CA LEU A 163 -19.89 4.24 -4.78
C LEU A 163 -21.17 4.92 -4.30
N LYS A 164 -21.52 6.04 -4.93
CA LYS A 164 -22.72 6.80 -4.57
C LYS A 164 -24.01 6.02 -4.86
N GLU A 165 -24.04 5.29 -5.96
CA GLU A 165 -25.18 4.42 -6.32
C GLU A 165 -25.30 3.26 -5.32
N ARG A 166 -24.17 2.63 -4.98
CA ARG A 166 -24.13 1.47 -4.08
C ARG A 166 -24.40 1.83 -2.62
N ILE A 167 -23.97 3.01 -2.20
CA ILE A 167 -24.10 3.50 -0.82
C ILE A 167 -24.83 4.85 -0.85
N PRO A 168 -26.16 4.88 -0.91
CA PRO A 168 -26.92 6.13 -1.04
C PRO A 168 -26.67 7.13 0.08
N SER A 169 -26.33 6.65 1.29
CA SER A 169 -25.98 7.48 2.46
C SER A 169 -24.54 8.04 2.41
N LEU A 170 -23.74 7.65 1.43
CA LEU A 170 -22.34 8.07 1.33
C LEU A 170 -22.24 9.58 1.12
N GLU A 171 -21.45 10.24 1.96
CA GLU A 171 -21.07 11.63 1.73
C GLU A 171 -19.98 11.68 0.65
N VAL A 172 -20.30 12.25 -0.50
CA VAL A 172 -19.35 12.35 -1.62
C VAL A 172 -19.05 13.82 -1.92
N ILE A 173 -17.76 14.17 -1.94
CA ILE A 173 -17.26 15.44 -2.47
C ILE A 173 -16.59 15.12 -3.81
N GLY A 174 -17.36 15.16 -4.91
CA GLY A 174 -16.90 14.83 -6.25
C GLY A 174 -16.62 16.04 -7.14
N ASP A 175 -17.39 17.09 -6.98
CA ASP A 175 -17.36 18.27 -7.88
C ASP A 175 -16.21 19.23 -7.60
N VAL A 176 -15.64 19.18 -6.40
CA VAL A 176 -14.56 20.05 -5.96
C VAL A 176 -13.42 19.23 -5.38
N MET A 177 -12.23 19.45 -5.90
CA MET A 177 -11.02 18.84 -5.36
C MET A 177 -10.60 19.56 -4.07
N ILE A 178 -10.65 18.87 -2.95
CA ILE A 178 -10.24 19.43 -1.65
C ILE A 178 -8.73 19.29 -1.45
N THR A 179 -8.15 20.19 -0.67
CA THR A 179 -6.73 20.11 -0.31
C THR A 179 -6.48 18.95 0.66
N GLU A 180 -5.23 18.51 0.78
CA GLU A 180 -4.87 17.44 1.73
C GLU A 180 -5.22 17.83 3.17
N SER A 181 -5.07 19.11 3.56
CA SER A 181 -5.45 19.60 4.88
C SER A 181 -6.94 19.50 5.12
N ASP A 182 -7.73 20.03 4.17
CA ASP A 182 -9.20 20.02 4.26
C ASP A 182 -9.74 18.58 4.27
N TYR A 183 -9.07 17.66 3.55
CA TYR A 183 -9.40 16.24 3.57
C TYR A 183 -9.29 15.65 4.98
N PHE A 184 -8.18 15.87 5.68
CA PHE A 184 -8.02 15.33 7.03
C PHE A 184 -9.00 15.93 8.04
N ASP A 185 -9.36 17.20 7.90
CA ASP A 185 -10.35 17.83 8.77
C ASP A 185 -11.76 17.30 8.49
N TRP A 186 -12.08 17.07 7.23
CA TRP A 186 -13.33 16.42 6.82
C TRP A 186 -13.42 14.97 7.33
N VAL A 187 -12.35 14.18 7.20
CA VAL A 187 -12.28 12.82 7.75
C VAL A 187 -12.60 12.79 9.24
N LYS A 188 -11.94 13.67 10.03
CA LYS A 188 -12.20 13.76 11.48
C LYS A 188 -13.65 14.10 11.78
N LYS A 189 -14.25 15.03 11.03
CA LYS A 189 -15.65 15.42 11.18
C LYS A 189 -16.59 14.25 10.89
N LEU A 190 -16.38 13.54 9.78
CA LEU A 190 -17.19 12.37 9.42
C LEU A 190 -17.12 11.28 10.47
N GLN A 191 -15.91 10.93 10.89
CA GLN A 191 -15.72 9.87 11.90
C GLN A 191 -16.31 10.21 13.24
N LYS A 192 -16.27 11.49 13.65
CA LYS A 192 -16.93 11.96 14.88
C LYS A 192 -18.45 11.86 14.80
N ASN A 193 -19.03 12.09 13.63
CA ASN A 193 -20.49 12.02 13.44
C ASN A 193 -21.01 10.58 13.30
N ALA A 194 -20.12 9.62 13.00
CA ALA A 194 -20.45 8.22 12.80
C ALA A 194 -20.32 7.34 14.09
N GLN A 195 -19.80 7.93 15.17
CA GLN A 195 -19.73 7.32 16.51
C GLN A 195 -20.99 7.61 17.30
#